data_bb97da71f327c033ce82f4769e4afe4a
#
_entry.id   bb97da71f327c033ce82f4769e4afe4a
#
_cell.length_a   1.000
_cell.length_b   1.000
_cell.length_c   1.000
_cell.angle_alpha   90.00
_cell.angle_beta   90.00
_cell.angle_gamma   90.00
#
_symmetry.space_group_name_H-M   'P 1'
#
loop_
_entity.id
_entity.type
_entity.pdbx_description
1 polymer ?
#
loop_
_entity_poly.entity_id
_entity_poly.type
_entity_poly.pdbx_seq_one_letter_code
_entity_poly.pdbx_strand_id
1 'polypeptide(L)'
;MSNMNIGTPRFFVDYVNYQVSRGKAIDTNFDVVSGGNLIHNFETGSESELFDMRPLNLNSWDTSSAISDHVLINIDLGVNDLKTGFISILNHNLDTANGKFRIAGSNTTEAHIQAKDMPLATVTPACTEIVNGTVGATTNIITPGADGSTIIRFSETSVRYWGIQFEGNPSFSATNLSVGCILIGEYYDMPHSADLSVKRSIIFDNDIQESIGGQKYSNMATHGRSTSATSKSPFITTTSNQQVFGGRQMYDMKFSYLASADVMPNEYHTYQPTDDSFVGDVWNKTNGSHIPFILSLDNSSEGSDAESEHIFARFNQNTLDMTQVAPNYWDVGVSIIEEF
;
A
#
# COMPACT_ATOMS: atom_id res chain seq x y z
N MET A 1 -13.41 -8.66 18.88
CA MET A 1 -13.64 -7.69 17.80
C MET A 1 -13.60 -6.32 18.43
N SER A 2 -12.54 -5.60 18.23
CA SER A 2 -12.51 -4.19 18.59
C SER A 2 -13.47 -3.45 17.64
N ASN A 3 -14.30 -2.60 18.20
CA ASN A 3 -14.93 -1.58 17.37
C ASN A 3 -13.79 -0.79 16.71
N MET A 4 -13.98 -0.37 15.47
CA MET A 4 -12.99 0.45 14.77
C MET A 4 -12.55 1.59 15.68
N ASN A 5 -11.29 1.60 16.02
CA ASN A 5 -10.68 2.67 16.79
C ASN A 5 -10.20 3.74 15.82
N ILE A 6 -10.49 5.00 16.12
CA ILE A 6 -9.94 6.14 15.38
C ILE A 6 -8.96 6.81 16.33
N GLY A 7 -7.71 6.48 16.12
CA GLY A 7 -6.59 7.06 16.86
C GLY A 7 -5.89 8.15 16.06
N THR A 8 -4.57 8.12 16.06
CA THR A 8 -3.74 9.00 15.24
C THR A 8 -3.56 8.35 13.85
N PRO A 9 -4.05 8.97 12.76
CA PRO A 9 -3.94 8.39 11.44
C PRO A 9 -2.50 8.31 10.95
N ARG A 10 -2.22 7.26 10.16
CA ARG A 10 -0.97 7.06 9.42
C ARG A 10 -1.28 6.93 7.93
N PHE A 11 -0.51 7.64 7.12
CA PHE A 11 -0.58 7.59 5.67
C PHE A 11 0.65 6.84 5.14
N PHE A 12 0.43 5.85 4.28
CA PHE A 12 1.48 5.11 3.59
C PHE A 12 1.47 5.53 2.12
N VAL A 13 2.51 6.20 1.68
CA VAL A 13 2.58 6.84 0.36
C VAL A 13 3.55 6.09 -0.54
N ASP A 14 3.09 5.73 -1.75
CA ASP A 14 3.88 4.99 -2.72
C ASP A 14 4.86 5.87 -3.48
N TYR A 15 6.11 5.44 -3.55
CA TYR A 15 7.15 6.15 -4.27
C TYR A 15 7.26 5.77 -5.74
N VAL A 16 6.87 4.57 -6.13
CA VAL A 16 6.94 4.16 -7.54
C VAL A 16 6.05 5.06 -8.38
N ASN A 17 4.77 5.18 -8.00
CA ASN A 17 3.83 6.04 -8.72
C ASN A 17 4.13 7.53 -8.55
N TYR A 18 4.67 7.94 -7.41
CA TYR A 18 5.16 9.30 -7.25
C TYR A 18 6.26 9.63 -8.27
N GLN A 19 7.24 8.75 -8.46
CA GLN A 19 8.30 8.95 -9.44
C GLN A 19 7.78 8.90 -10.89
N VAL A 20 6.85 7.98 -11.18
CA VAL A 20 6.16 7.93 -12.48
C VAL A 20 5.43 9.25 -12.77
N SER A 21 4.73 9.82 -11.78
CA SER A 21 4.05 11.12 -11.93
C SER A 21 5.01 12.27 -12.19
N ARG A 22 6.27 12.12 -11.83
CA ARG A 22 7.37 13.06 -12.13
C ARG A 22 8.08 12.79 -13.47
N GLY A 23 7.49 11.95 -14.31
CA GLY A 23 7.99 11.64 -15.65
C GLY A 23 9.03 10.53 -15.72
N LYS A 24 9.14 9.68 -14.70
CA LYS A 24 9.94 8.47 -14.78
C LYS A 24 9.21 7.41 -15.61
N ALA A 25 9.92 6.73 -16.48
CA ALA A 25 9.36 5.64 -17.25
C ALA A 25 9.18 4.40 -16.38
N ILE A 26 8.05 3.73 -16.50
CA ILE A 26 7.71 2.55 -15.70
C ILE A 26 8.70 1.41 -15.96
N ASP A 27 8.94 1.08 -17.21
CA ASP A 27 9.83 0.00 -17.66
C ASP A 27 11.31 0.21 -17.34
N THR A 28 11.68 1.39 -16.86
CA THR A 28 13.04 1.69 -16.39
C THR A 28 13.15 1.79 -14.88
N ASN A 29 12.01 1.73 -14.17
CA ASN A 29 11.96 1.91 -12.72
C ASN A 29 11.82 0.59 -11.97
N PHE A 30 11.32 -0.46 -12.62
CA PHE A 30 11.18 -1.79 -12.00
C PHE A 30 11.20 -2.89 -13.06
N ASP A 31 11.60 -4.07 -12.64
CA ASP A 31 11.82 -5.22 -13.51
C ASP A 31 11.64 -6.51 -12.71
N VAL A 32 11.11 -7.56 -13.34
CA VAL A 32 11.16 -8.93 -12.81
C VAL A 32 12.46 -9.57 -13.30
N VAL A 33 13.37 -9.76 -12.37
CA VAL A 33 14.73 -10.17 -12.66
C VAL A 33 14.80 -11.61 -13.16
N SER A 34 15.58 -11.84 -14.20
CA SER A 34 15.80 -13.15 -14.81
C SER A 34 17.18 -13.71 -14.50
N GLY A 35 17.31 -15.05 -14.51
CA GLY A 35 18.56 -15.77 -14.44
C GLY A 35 18.63 -16.83 -13.33
N GLY A 36 19.41 -17.85 -13.52
CA GLY A 36 19.58 -18.95 -12.56
C GLY A 36 18.25 -19.65 -12.21
N ASN A 37 17.96 -19.71 -10.94
CA ASN A 37 16.70 -20.24 -10.41
C ASN A 37 15.67 -19.14 -10.14
N LEU A 38 15.62 -18.11 -10.97
CA LEU A 38 14.65 -17.04 -10.88
C LEU A 38 13.52 -17.24 -11.90
N ILE A 39 12.28 -17.12 -11.45
CA ILE A 39 11.10 -17.14 -12.28
C ILE A 39 10.83 -15.70 -12.70
N HIS A 40 10.94 -15.42 -13.99
CA HIS A 40 10.78 -14.07 -14.54
C HIS A 40 9.59 -13.94 -15.50
N ASN A 41 9.03 -15.07 -15.95
CA ASN A 41 7.90 -15.03 -16.85
C ASN A 41 6.59 -14.99 -16.07
N PHE A 42 5.78 -13.99 -16.36
CA PHE A 42 4.40 -13.97 -15.90
C PHE A 42 3.59 -15.05 -16.63
N GLU A 43 2.75 -15.74 -15.89
CA GLU A 43 1.66 -16.52 -16.45
C GLU A 43 0.51 -15.60 -16.86
N THR A 44 0.19 -14.64 -16.00
CA THR A 44 -0.75 -13.55 -16.29
C THR A 44 -0.21 -12.25 -15.74
N GLY A 45 -0.52 -11.15 -16.41
CA GLY A 45 -0.09 -9.82 -15.98
C GLY A 45 1.22 -9.37 -16.61
N SER A 46 1.77 -8.31 -16.05
CA SER A 46 3.01 -7.67 -16.49
C SER A 46 3.67 -6.88 -15.36
N GLU A 47 4.93 -6.49 -15.57
CA GLU A 47 5.67 -5.67 -14.60
C GLU A 47 4.96 -4.36 -14.25
N SER A 48 4.38 -3.69 -15.25
CA SER A 48 3.65 -2.43 -15.03
C SER A 48 2.37 -2.62 -14.24
N GLU A 49 1.72 -3.77 -14.33
CA GLU A 49 0.49 -4.06 -13.59
C GLU A 49 0.74 -4.34 -12.11
N LEU A 50 1.96 -4.73 -11.72
CA LEU A 50 2.33 -4.84 -10.30
C LEU A 50 2.29 -3.50 -9.55
N PHE A 51 2.34 -2.39 -10.28
CA PHE A 51 2.42 -1.04 -9.72
C PHE A 51 1.32 -0.11 -10.25
N ASP A 52 0.26 -0.66 -10.84
CA ASP A 52 -0.83 0.11 -11.47
C ASP A 52 -1.84 0.68 -10.47
N MET A 53 -1.63 0.45 -9.17
CA MET A 53 -2.54 0.83 -8.08
C MET A 53 -3.94 0.21 -8.21
N ARG A 54 -4.01 -0.99 -8.79
CA ARG A 54 -5.25 -1.78 -8.93
C ARG A 54 -5.10 -3.13 -8.28
N PRO A 55 -5.34 -3.26 -6.98
CA PRO A 55 -5.11 -4.52 -6.27
C PRO A 55 -5.91 -5.72 -6.80
N LEU A 56 -6.97 -5.48 -7.55
CA LEU A 56 -7.78 -6.54 -8.18
C LEU A 56 -7.22 -7.04 -9.50
N ASN A 57 -6.27 -6.34 -10.09
CA ASN A 57 -5.56 -6.76 -11.29
C ASN A 57 -4.44 -7.72 -10.90
N LEU A 58 -4.73 -9.02 -10.92
CA LEU A 58 -3.80 -10.03 -10.42
C LEU A 58 -2.72 -10.37 -11.43
N ASN A 59 -1.49 -10.29 -10.98
CA ASN A 59 -0.32 -10.81 -11.66
C ASN A 59 0.04 -12.17 -11.10
N SER A 60 0.37 -13.16 -11.93
CA SER A 60 0.74 -14.48 -11.45
C SER A 60 1.98 -15.05 -12.15
N TRP A 61 2.67 -15.94 -11.43
CA TRP A 61 3.81 -16.71 -11.89
C TRP A 61 3.55 -18.20 -11.73
N ASP A 62 3.97 -19.01 -12.69
CA ASP A 62 3.93 -20.46 -12.57
C ASP A 62 4.99 -20.94 -11.58
N THR A 63 4.62 -21.01 -10.32
CA THR A 63 5.45 -21.54 -9.24
C THR A 63 5.15 -23.01 -8.93
N SER A 64 4.12 -23.59 -9.55
CA SER A 64 3.64 -24.94 -9.28
C SER A 64 4.63 -26.04 -9.70
N SER A 65 5.44 -25.77 -10.72
CA SER A 65 6.47 -26.69 -11.24
C SER A 65 7.88 -26.31 -10.77
N ALA A 66 8.09 -25.10 -10.31
CA ALA A 66 9.39 -24.52 -9.95
C ALA A 66 9.51 -24.30 -8.43
N ILE A 67 9.25 -25.36 -7.67
CA ILE A 67 9.10 -25.33 -6.21
C ILE A 67 10.31 -24.81 -5.43
N SER A 68 11.50 -24.85 -6.01
CA SER A 68 12.74 -24.36 -5.41
C SER A 68 13.20 -23.01 -5.96
N ASP A 69 12.50 -22.49 -6.94
CA ASP A 69 12.85 -21.25 -7.60
C ASP A 69 12.23 -20.04 -6.87
N HIS A 70 12.59 -18.84 -7.28
CA HIS A 70 12.26 -17.61 -6.63
C HIS A 70 11.73 -16.61 -7.65
N VAL A 71 10.84 -15.72 -7.23
CA VAL A 71 10.47 -14.52 -8.00
C VAL A 71 11.19 -13.33 -7.36
N LEU A 72 11.97 -12.60 -8.14
CA LEU A 72 12.71 -11.44 -7.68
C LEU A 72 12.28 -10.21 -8.48
N ILE A 73 11.76 -9.22 -7.79
CA ILE A 73 11.35 -7.94 -8.35
C ILE A 73 12.37 -6.89 -7.93
N ASN A 74 12.86 -6.15 -8.88
CA ASN A 74 13.79 -5.05 -8.68
C ASN A 74 13.09 -3.71 -8.92
N ILE A 75 13.34 -2.73 -8.06
CA ILE A 75 12.76 -1.39 -8.13
C ILE A 75 13.89 -0.35 -8.08
N ASP A 76 13.97 0.50 -9.10
CA ASP A 76 14.84 1.69 -9.10
C ASP A 76 14.00 2.93 -8.84
N LEU A 77 14.13 3.52 -7.67
CA LEU A 77 13.46 4.77 -7.33
C LEU A 77 14.05 6.01 -8.05
N GLY A 78 15.12 5.83 -8.83
CA GLY A 78 15.75 6.87 -9.62
C GLY A 78 16.60 7.86 -8.84
N VAL A 79 16.41 7.92 -7.53
CA VAL A 79 17.11 8.82 -6.59
C VAL A 79 17.40 8.06 -5.29
N ASN A 80 18.36 8.53 -4.53
CA ASN A 80 18.80 7.92 -3.27
C ASN A 80 18.54 8.80 -2.04
N ASP A 81 17.66 9.76 -2.17
CA ASP A 81 17.28 10.70 -1.12
C ASP A 81 15.84 10.49 -0.59
N LEU A 82 15.08 9.60 -1.19
CA LEU A 82 13.75 9.24 -0.70
C LEU A 82 13.85 8.29 0.51
N LYS A 83 13.26 8.69 1.62
CA LYS A 83 13.18 7.89 2.84
C LYS A 83 12.12 6.80 2.67
N THR A 84 12.53 5.57 2.49
CA THR A 84 11.62 4.43 2.41
C THR A 84 11.47 3.77 3.77
N GLY A 85 10.26 3.58 4.23
CA GLY A 85 9.95 3.05 5.57
C GLY A 85 8.92 1.93 5.59
N PHE A 86 8.28 1.60 4.45
CA PHE A 86 7.33 0.50 4.39
C PHE A 86 7.34 -0.19 3.02
N ILE A 87 6.79 -1.39 3.02
CA ILE A 87 6.35 -2.13 1.85
C ILE A 87 4.97 -2.71 2.11
N SER A 88 4.12 -2.70 1.11
CA SER A 88 2.84 -3.39 1.12
C SER A 88 2.69 -4.25 -0.12
N ILE A 89 2.19 -5.47 0.08
CA ILE A 89 1.83 -6.41 -0.98
C ILE A 89 0.33 -6.64 -0.85
N LEU A 90 -0.43 -6.12 -1.80
CA LEU A 90 -1.88 -6.13 -1.77
C LEU A 90 -2.44 -7.28 -2.60
N ASN A 91 -3.48 -7.92 -2.07
CA ASN A 91 -4.25 -8.98 -2.71
C ASN A 91 -3.37 -10.13 -3.23
N HIS A 92 -2.59 -10.73 -2.35
CA HIS A 92 -1.73 -11.88 -2.64
C HIS A 92 -2.32 -13.18 -2.12
N ASN A 93 -1.83 -14.31 -2.66
CA ASN A 93 -2.15 -15.66 -2.20
C ASN A 93 -0.93 -16.37 -1.56
N LEU A 94 -0.08 -15.63 -0.88
CA LEU A 94 1.17 -16.17 -0.34
C LEU A 94 0.97 -17.33 0.64
N ASP A 95 -0.09 -17.31 1.45
CA ASP A 95 -0.40 -18.43 2.36
C ASP A 95 -0.80 -19.70 1.58
N THR A 96 -1.74 -19.60 0.66
CA THR A 96 -2.16 -20.72 -0.20
C THR A 96 -1.02 -21.23 -1.09
N ALA A 97 -0.19 -20.33 -1.62
CA ALA A 97 0.99 -20.68 -2.41
C ALA A 97 2.14 -21.22 -1.57
N ASN A 98 2.02 -21.25 -0.23
CA ASN A 98 3.07 -21.58 0.72
C ASN A 98 4.34 -20.73 0.49
N GLY A 99 4.13 -19.45 0.27
CA GLY A 99 5.15 -18.46 -0.03
C GLY A 99 5.52 -17.61 1.18
N LYS A 100 6.69 -17.02 1.11
CA LYS A 100 7.21 -16.01 2.01
C LYS A 100 8.01 -15.02 1.19
N PHE A 101 8.35 -13.86 1.76
CA PHE A 101 9.16 -12.90 1.05
C PHE A 101 10.18 -12.22 1.93
N ARG A 102 11.16 -11.58 1.31
CA ARG A 102 12.14 -10.70 1.94
C ARG A 102 12.37 -9.46 1.10
N ILE A 103 12.88 -8.42 1.74
CA ILE A 103 13.26 -7.18 1.08
C ILE A 103 14.71 -6.85 1.39
N ALA A 104 15.38 -6.24 0.43
CA ALA A 104 16.72 -5.69 0.61
C ALA A 104 16.95 -4.51 -0.32
N GLY A 105 17.92 -3.66 -0.01
CA GLY A 105 18.23 -2.49 -0.78
C GLY A 105 19.72 -2.28 -1.04
N SER A 106 20.03 -1.42 -1.99
CA SER A 106 21.39 -0.99 -2.30
C SER A 106 21.43 0.46 -2.75
N ASN A 107 22.47 1.18 -2.34
CA ASN A 107 22.74 2.54 -2.79
C ASN A 107 23.75 2.63 -3.93
N THR A 108 24.46 1.56 -4.20
CA THR A 108 25.61 1.60 -5.12
C THR A 108 25.24 1.20 -6.53
N THR A 109 24.64 0.04 -6.71
CA THR A 109 24.21 -0.44 -8.02
C THR A 109 23.03 -1.38 -7.89
N GLU A 110 22.21 -1.43 -8.90
CA GLU A 110 21.11 -2.37 -9.08
C GLU A 110 21.59 -3.82 -9.07
N ALA A 111 22.77 -4.10 -9.65
CA ALA A 111 23.36 -5.43 -9.67
C ALA A 111 23.51 -6.09 -8.28
N HIS A 112 23.51 -5.29 -7.22
CA HIS A 112 23.61 -5.81 -5.85
C HIS A 112 22.36 -6.55 -5.38
N ILE A 113 21.21 -6.31 -6.02
CA ILE A 113 19.93 -6.91 -5.65
C ILE A 113 19.32 -7.75 -6.77
N GLN A 114 19.94 -7.81 -7.95
CA GLN A 114 19.47 -8.57 -9.09
C GLN A 114 19.83 -10.06 -9.10
N ALA A 115 20.22 -10.63 -7.98
CA ALA A 115 20.57 -12.04 -7.86
C ALA A 115 19.71 -12.72 -6.81
N LYS A 116 19.47 -14.03 -7.00
CA LYS A 116 18.81 -14.86 -6.01
C LYS A 116 19.47 -14.67 -4.64
N ASP A 117 18.65 -14.54 -3.60
CA ASP A 117 19.02 -14.27 -2.21
C ASP A 117 19.68 -12.91 -1.97
N MET A 118 19.76 -12.05 -2.98
CA MET A 118 20.28 -10.68 -2.90
C MET A 118 21.61 -10.59 -2.11
N PRO A 119 22.65 -11.38 -2.45
CA PRO A 119 23.81 -11.57 -1.59
C PRO A 119 24.70 -10.32 -1.44
N LEU A 120 24.55 -9.36 -2.34
CA LEU A 120 25.32 -8.11 -2.34
C LEU A 120 24.47 -6.91 -1.90
N ALA A 121 23.30 -7.15 -1.32
CA ALA A 121 22.50 -6.08 -0.74
C ALA A 121 23.28 -5.34 0.35
N THR A 122 23.26 -4.01 0.33
CA THR A 122 23.94 -3.17 1.31
C THR A 122 23.05 -2.84 2.50
N VAL A 123 21.74 -2.97 2.33
CA VAL A 123 20.73 -2.71 3.35
C VAL A 123 19.76 -3.87 3.41
N THR A 124 19.63 -4.47 4.60
CA THR A 124 18.57 -5.42 4.91
C THR A 124 17.81 -4.84 6.11
N PRO A 125 16.65 -4.22 5.89
CA PRO A 125 15.97 -3.50 6.95
C PRO A 125 15.39 -4.47 7.99
N ALA A 126 15.46 -4.09 9.26
CA ALA A 126 14.75 -4.80 10.33
C ALA A 126 13.27 -4.46 10.21
N CYS A 127 12.48 -5.45 9.80
CA CYS A 127 11.05 -5.29 9.54
C CYS A 127 10.21 -5.47 10.81
N THR A 128 9.08 -4.79 10.84
CA THR A 128 8.01 -4.94 11.84
C THR A 128 6.69 -5.17 11.11
N GLU A 129 5.94 -6.16 11.54
CA GLU A 129 4.59 -6.40 11.01
C GLU A 129 3.66 -5.25 11.35
N ILE A 130 2.84 -4.84 10.37
CA ILE A 130 1.67 -3.98 10.57
C ILE A 130 0.41 -4.79 10.31
N VAL A 131 0.34 -5.49 9.16
CA VAL A 131 -0.80 -6.31 8.76
C VAL A 131 -0.28 -7.63 8.22
N ASN A 132 -0.79 -8.73 8.74
CA ASN A 132 -0.70 -10.09 8.19
C ASN A 132 0.72 -10.52 7.76
N GLY A 133 1.65 -10.61 8.71
CA GLY A 133 2.98 -11.12 8.35
C GLY A 133 3.88 -11.34 9.56
N THR A 134 4.23 -12.57 9.84
CA THR A 134 5.23 -12.86 10.87
C THR A 134 6.63 -12.58 10.34
N VAL A 135 7.37 -11.72 11.02
CA VAL A 135 8.75 -11.37 10.68
C VAL A 135 9.73 -12.27 11.43
N GLY A 136 10.59 -12.97 10.70
CA GLY A 136 11.64 -13.80 11.30
C GLY A 136 12.71 -12.96 11.98
N ALA A 137 12.92 -13.17 13.27
CA ALA A 137 13.78 -12.34 14.14
C ALA A 137 15.26 -12.22 13.68
N THR A 138 15.77 -13.19 12.94
CA THR A 138 17.17 -13.20 12.48
C THR A 138 17.33 -13.13 10.97
N THR A 139 16.28 -13.43 10.23
CA THR A 139 16.34 -13.57 8.77
C THR A 139 15.64 -12.44 8.04
N ASN A 140 14.83 -11.64 8.72
CA ASN A 140 13.93 -10.63 8.14
C ASN A 140 13.05 -11.19 6.99
N ILE A 141 12.79 -12.48 7.05
CA ILE A 141 11.86 -13.14 6.15
C ILE A 141 10.45 -12.92 6.70
N ILE A 142 9.55 -12.48 5.83
CA ILE A 142 8.16 -12.22 6.16
C ILE A 142 7.32 -13.40 5.67
N THR A 143 6.59 -14.01 6.59
CA THR A 143 5.68 -15.12 6.29
C THR A 143 4.26 -14.66 6.59
N PRO A 144 3.45 -14.39 5.56
CA PRO A 144 2.02 -14.10 5.74
C PRO A 144 1.30 -15.29 6.36
N GLY A 145 0.36 -15.01 7.26
CA GLY A 145 -0.45 -16.04 7.92
C GLY A 145 -1.79 -16.29 7.25
N ALA A 146 -2.12 -15.52 6.22
CA ALA A 146 -3.34 -15.62 5.43
C ALA A 146 -3.13 -15.03 4.03
N ASP A 147 -3.97 -15.41 3.08
CA ASP A 147 -4.09 -14.71 1.80
C ASP A 147 -4.75 -13.35 2.00
N GLY A 148 -4.42 -12.38 1.17
CA GLY A 148 -4.96 -11.03 1.24
C GLY A 148 -3.90 -9.96 1.09
N SER A 149 -3.69 -9.13 2.09
CA SER A 149 -2.70 -8.04 2.02
C SER A 149 -1.76 -8.08 3.21
N THR A 150 -0.51 -7.76 2.95
CA THR A 150 0.54 -7.66 3.98
C THR A 150 1.14 -6.27 3.95
N ILE A 151 1.27 -5.64 5.12
CA ILE A 151 2.00 -4.38 5.29
C ILE A 151 3.11 -4.60 6.32
N ILE A 152 4.31 -4.22 5.95
CA ILE A 152 5.50 -4.27 6.79
C ILE A 152 6.11 -2.88 6.85
N ARG A 153 6.49 -2.42 8.04
CA ARG A 153 7.29 -1.21 8.22
C ARG A 153 8.70 -1.54 8.66
N PHE A 154 9.58 -0.62 8.44
CA PHE A 154 10.97 -0.65 8.90
C PHE A 154 11.47 0.76 9.18
N SER A 155 12.65 0.87 9.82
CA SER A 155 13.27 2.18 10.01
C SER A 155 13.55 2.84 8.67
N GLU A 156 13.15 4.08 8.52
CA GLU A 156 13.34 4.85 7.29
C GLU A 156 14.79 4.81 6.83
N THR A 157 14.96 4.49 5.57
CA THR A 157 16.27 4.33 4.94
C THR A 157 16.24 4.91 3.54
N SER A 158 17.17 5.78 3.23
CA SER A 158 17.32 6.36 1.89
C SER A 158 18.15 5.43 1.03
N VAL A 159 17.47 4.66 0.19
CA VAL A 159 18.07 3.67 -0.72
C VAL A 159 17.42 3.83 -2.08
N ARG A 160 18.22 3.78 -3.14
CA ARG A 160 17.72 3.91 -4.51
C ARG A 160 17.15 2.61 -5.06
N TYR A 161 17.88 1.51 -4.90
CA TYR A 161 17.54 0.23 -5.49
C TYR A 161 16.96 -0.70 -4.43
N TRP A 162 15.77 -1.24 -4.67
CA TRP A 162 15.11 -2.19 -3.81
C TRP A 162 14.87 -3.50 -4.52
N GLY A 163 15.06 -4.61 -3.81
CA GLY A 163 14.72 -5.95 -4.24
C GLY A 163 13.68 -6.57 -3.33
N ILE A 164 12.68 -7.20 -3.94
CA ILE A 164 11.65 -7.99 -3.26
C ILE A 164 11.74 -9.41 -3.80
N GLN A 165 12.06 -10.37 -2.93
CA GLN A 165 12.17 -11.76 -3.33
C GLN A 165 11.06 -12.58 -2.69
N PHE A 166 10.26 -13.23 -3.52
CA PHE A 166 9.32 -14.26 -3.08
C PHE A 166 9.96 -15.63 -3.20
N GLU A 167 9.78 -16.47 -2.18
CA GLU A 167 10.31 -17.83 -2.13
C GLU A 167 9.34 -18.78 -1.43
N GLY A 168 9.42 -20.08 -1.70
CA GLY A 168 8.62 -21.09 -1.02
C GLY A 168 9.02 -21.28 0.45
N ASN A 169 8.10 -21.76 1.28
CA ASN A 169 8.30 -21.99 2.71
C ASN A 169 8.09 -23.48 3.12
N PRO A 170 9.04 -24.40 2.98
CA PRO A 170 10.36 -24.28 2.33
C PRO A 170 10.31 -24.29 0.78
N SER A 171 9.19 -24.63 0.20
CA SER A 171 8.94 -24.66 -1.25
C SER A 171 7.53 -24.17 -1.54
N PHE A 172 7.30 -23.60 -2.72
CA PHE A 172 5.96 -23.29 -3.17
C PHE A 172 5.06 -24.53 -3.19
N SER A 173 3.77 -24.33 -3.02
CA SER A 173 2.75 -25.35 -3.22
C SER A 173 2.48 -25.59 -4.72
N ALA A 174 1.53 -26.45 -5.03
CA ALA A 174 1.07 -26.63 -6.41
C ALA A 174 0.18 -25.47 -6.93
N THR A 175 -0.04 -24.45 -6.10
CA THR A 175 -0.81 -23.26 -6.48
C THR A 175 0.16 -22.16 -6.93
N ASN A 176 -0.14 -21.55 -8.08
CA ASN A 176 0.66 -20.44 -8.59
C ASN A 176 0.64 -19.24 -7.63
N LEU A 177 1.79 -18.59 -7.49
CA LEU A 177 1.87 -17.33 -6.77
C LEU A 177 1.13 -16.24 -7.55
N SER A 178 0.31 -15.48 -6.88
CA SER A 178 -0.36 -14.30 -7.43
C SER A 178 -0.26 -13.10 -6.49
N VAL A 179 -0.15 -11.90 -7.08
CA VAL A 179 -0.04 -10.62 -6.38
C VAL A 179 -0.83 -9.58 -7.17
N GLY A 180 -1.63 -8.77 -6.48
CA GLY A 180 -2.37 -7.69 -7.11
C GLY A 180 -1.51 -6.45 -7.32
N CYS A 181 -1.03 -5.85 -6.25
CA CYS A 181 -0.27 -4.60 -6.34
C CYS A 181 0.80 -4.53 -5.24
N ILE A 182 1.91 -3.87 -5.55
CA ILE A 182 3.00 -3.62 -4.61
C ILE A 182 3.16 -2.12 -4.42
N LEU A 183 3.22 -1.68 -3.16
CA LEU A 183 3.56 -0.32 -2.78
C LEU A 183 4.85 -0.32 -1.97
N ILE A 184 5.71 0.62 -2.24
CA ILE A 184 6.94 0.87 -1.47
C ILE A 184 7.14 2.38 -1.32
N GLY A 185 7.41 2.84 -0.10
CA GLY A 185 7.58 4.27 0.13
C GLY A 185 7.74 4.63 1.59
N GLU A 186 7.26 5.79 1.96
CA GLU A 186 7.28 6.27 3.33
C GLU A 186 5.91 6.22 3.98
N TYR A 187 5.93 6.30 5.31
CA TYR A 187 4.71 6.55 6.08
C TYR A 187 4.81 7.86 6.84
N TYR A 188 3.70 8.55 6.96
CA TYR A 188 3.57 9.78 7.72
C TYR A 188 2.53 9.61 8.81
N ASP A 189 2.93 9.83 10.06
CA ASP A 189 2.01 9.86 11.20
C ASP A 189 1.52 11.28 11.44
N MET A 190 0.21 11.47 11.51
CA MET A 190 -0.32 12.76 11.93
C MET A 190 0.19 13.09 13.34
N PRO A 191 0.45 14.37 13.66
CA PRO A 191 0.98 14.77 14.98
C PRO A 191 0.04 14.43 16.13
N HIS A 192 -1.25 14.32 15.85
CA HIS A 192 -2.29 13.95 16.83
C HIS A 192 -3.52 13.37 16.12
N SER A 193 -4.43 12.80 16.88
CA SER A 193 -5.71 12.29 16.40
C SER A 193 -6.56 13.39 15.79
N ALA A 194 -7.45 13.01 14.88
CA ALA A 194 -8.44 13.92 14.35
C ALA A 194 -9.37 14.45 15.46
N ASP A 195 -9.97 15.61 15.22
CA ASP A 195 -10.99 16.17 16.11
C ASP A 195 -12.17 15.19 16.27
N LEU A 196 -12.90 15.28 17.38
CA LEU A 196 -14.02 14.37 17.69
C LEU A 196 -15.18 14.40 16.68
N SER A 197 -15.10 15.24 15.64
CA SER A 197 -16.11 15.37 14.60
C SER A 197 -15.84 14.48 13.36
N VAL A 198 -15.07 13.41 13.51
CA VAL A 198 -14.84 12.47 12.38
C VAL A 198 -16.18 11.93 11.88
N LYS A 199 -16.41 12.10 10.59
CA LYS A 199 -17.58 11.55 9.92
C LYS A 199 -17.14 10.36 9.07
N ARG A 200 -17.79 9.22 9.30
CA ARG A 200 -17.67 8.02 8.48
C ARG A 200 -18.95 7.84 7.68
N SER A 201 -18.83 7.68 6.38
CA SER A 201 -19.93 7.37 5.47
C SER A 201 -19.65 6.05 4.74
N ILE A 202 -20.71 5.34 4.38
CA ILE A 202 -20.63 4.15 3.53
C ILE A 202 -21.41 4.49 2.27
N ILE A 203 -20.72 4.52 1.14
CA ILE A 203 -21.30 4.94 -0.15
C ILE A 203 -21.55 3.69 -0.98
N PHE A 204 -22.81 3.51 -1.35
CA PHE A 204 -23.19 2.51 -2.34
C PHE A 204 -23.38 3.22 -3.67
N ASP A 205 -22.50 2.97 -4.63
CA ASP A 205 -22.57 3.55 -5.98
C ASP A 205 -23.69 2.86 -6.78
N ASN A 206 -24.94 3.11 -6.38
CA ASN A 206 -26.13 2.57 -7.04
C ASN A 206 -26.66 3.59 -8.03
N ASP A 207 -26.84 3.17 -9.28
CA ASP A 207 -27.62 3.92 -10.26
C ASP A 207 -29.08 3.40 -10.18
N ILE A 208 -29.97 4.28 -9.74
CA ILE A 208 -31.40 4.03 -9.65
C ILE A 208 -32.10 4.88 -10.71
N GLN A 209 -32.63 4.23 -11.74
CA GLN A 209 -33.40 4.88 -12.78
C GLN A 209 -34.90 4.72 -12.49
N GLU A 210 -35.67 5.79 -12.65
CA GLU A 210 -37.10 5.78 -12.49
C GLU A 210 -37.78 5.92 -13.87
N SER A 211 -38.69 5.00 -14.19
CA SER A 211 -39.51 5.12 -15.40
C SER A 211 -40.57 6.20 -15.24
N ILE A 212 -41.12 6.70 -16.36
CA ILE A 212 -42.23 7.66 -16.40
C ILE A 212 -43.45 7.19 -15.58
N GLY A 213 -43.61 5.86 -15.42
CA GLY A 213 -44.66 5.25 -14.60
C GLY A 213 -44.31 5.10 -13.11
N GLY A 214 -43.20 5.64 -12.64
CA GLY A 214 -42.77 5.60 -11.23
C GLY A 214 -42.12 4.28 -10.81
N GLN A 215 -41.84 3.35 -11.75
CA GLN A 215 -41.14 2.11 -11.45
C GLN A 215 -39.63 2.34 -11.36
N LYS A 216 -39.00 1.89 -10.26
CA LYS A 216 -37.56 2.05 -10.01
C LYS A 216 -36.79 0.82 -10.46
N TYR A 217 -35.77 1.04 -11.26
CA TYR A 217 -34.80 0.06 -11.69
C TYR A 217 -33.47 0.37 -11.03
N SER A 218 -32.99 -0.54 -10.18
CA SER A 218 -31.70 -0.40 -9.51
C SER A 218 -30.67 -1.26 -10.21
N ASN A 219 -29.52 -0.71 -10.50
CA ASN A 219 -28.35 -1.46 -10.85
C ASN A 219 -27.86 -2.19 -9.59
N MET A 220 -28.10 -3.50 -9.52
CA MET A 220 -27.63 -4.35 -8.44
C MET A 220 -26.14 -4.75 -8.59
N ALA A 221 -25.33 -3.93 -9.26
CA ALA A 221 -23.91 -4.18 -9.32
C ALA A 221 -23.34 -4.26 -7.91
N THR A 222 -22.65 -5.33 -7.62
CA THR A 222 -21.92 -5.51 -6.38
C THR A 222 -20.73 -4.56 -6.40
N HIS A 223 -20.89 -3.38 -5.83
CA HIS A 223 -19.81 -2.45 -5.63
C HIS A 223 -19.11 -2.74 -4.30
N GLY A 224 -17.81 -2.57 -4.27
CA GLY A 224 -17.03 -2.74 -3.09
C GLY A 224 -16.83 -4.21 -2.70
N ARG A 225 -17.23 -4.56 -1.51
CA ARG A 225 -16.99 -5.87 -0.94
C ARG A 225 -17.84 -6.94 -1.59
N SER A 226 -17.20 -7.91 -2.19
CA SER A 226 -17.83 -8.96 -2.94
C SER A 226 -18.61 -9.94 -2.05
N THR A 227 -19.68 -10.50 -2.61
CA THR A 227 -20.42 -11.63 -2.04
C THR A 227 -19.84 -12.99 -2.41
N SER A 228 -18.87 -13.04 -3.30
CA SER A 228 -18.13 -14.23 -3.67
C SER A 228 -16.78 -14.27 -2.97
N ALA A 229 -16.02 -15.33 -3.15
CA ALA A 229 -14.72 -15.55 -2.53
C ALA A 229 -13.67 -14.46 -2.78
N THR A 230 -13.94 -13.50 -3.67
CA THR A 230 -13.07 -12.38 -3.95
C THR A 230 -13.68 -11.09 -3.41
N SER A 231 -13.14 -10.57 -2.32
CA SER A 231 -13.43 -9.21 -1.85
C SER A 231 -12.83 -8.18 -2.81
N LYS A 232 -13.51 -7.05 -3.00
CA LYS A 232 -12.94 -5.93 -3.76
C LYS A 232 -12.00 -5.07 -2.92
N SER A 233 -12.18 -5.04 -1.60
CA SER A 233 -11.23 -4.36 -0.73
C SER A 233 -10.01 -5.26 -0.51
N PRO A 234 -8.77 -4.75 -0.74
CA PRO A 234 -7.56 -5.54 -0.57
C PRO A 234 -7.31 -5.96 0.89
N PHE A 235 -7.96 -5.32 1.86
CA PHE A 235 -7.81 -5.62 3.28
C PHE A 235 -8.90 -6.52 3.86
N ILE A 236 -9.82 -7.02 3.05
CA ILE A 236 -10.88 -7.91 3.52
C ILE A 236 -10.67 -9.28 2.94
N THR A 237 -10.12 -10.16 3.75
CA THR A 237 -10.00 -11.58 3.45
C THR A 237 -11.31 -12.29 3.78
N THR A 238 -11.85 -13.01 2.81
CA THR A 238 -13.00 -13.88 3.04
C THR A 238 -12.53 -15.28 3.38
N THR A 239 -12.27 -15.56 4.64
CA THR A 239 -11.84 -16.89 5.08
C THR A 239 -12.97 -17.93 5.16
N SER A 240 -14.20 -17.56 5.00
CA SER A 240 -15.32 -18.50 4.99
C SER A 240 -16.58 -17.82 4.47
N ASN A 241 -17.21 -18.32 3.45
CA ASN A 241 -18.59 -18.09 2.98
C ASN A 241 -19.43 -16.95 3.61
N GLN A 242 -18.80 -16.06 4.35
CA GLN A 242 -19.41 -14.88 4.94
C GLN A 242 -19.43 -13.78 3.90
N GLN A 243 -20.61 -13.43 3.50
CA GLN A 243 -20.82 -12.30 2.61
C GLN A 243 -20.57 -11.02 3.39
N VAL A 244 -19.56 -10.27 3.00
CA VAL A 244 -19.34 -8.91 3.51
C VAL A 244 -19.98 -7.95 2.54
N PHE A 245 -21.14 -7.42 2.91
CA PHE A 245 -21.77 -6.34 2.16
C PHE A 245 -21.22 -5.00 2.60
N GLY A 246 -20.86 -4.15 1.68
CA GLY A 246 -20.46 -2.80 2.00
C GLY A 246 -20.18 -2.00 0.74
N GLY A 247 -20.53 -0.75 0.78
CA GLY A 247 -20.07 0.25 -0.17
C GLY A 247 -18.64 0.69 0.16
N ARG A 248 -18.16 1.68 -0.57
CA ARG A 248 -16.89 2.36 -0.28
C ARG A 248 -17.00 3.12 1.03
N GLN A 249 -15.96 3.05 1.84
CA GLN A 249 -15.87 3.85 3.05
C GLN A 249 -15.36 5.25 2.68
N MET A 250 -15.94 6.27 3.29
CA MET A 250 -15.47 7.63 3.18
C MET A 250 -15.31 8.22 4.58
N TYR A 251 -14.21 8.93 4.78
CA TYR A 251 -13.88 9.60 6.03
C TYR A 251 -13.68 11.09 5.78
N ASP A 252 -14.43 11.91 6.51
CA ASP A 252 -14.17 13.35 6.63
C ASP A 252 -13.54 13.59 8.00
N MET A 253 -12.31 14.08 8.02
CA MET A 253 -11.53 14.33 9.24
C MET A 253 -11.07 15.78 9.28
N LYS A 254 -11.03 16.35 10.46
CA LYS A 254 -10.46 17.66 10.71
C LYS A 254 -9.37 17.53 11.77
N PHE A 255 -8.29 18.25 11.55
CA PHE A 255 -7.18 18.37 12.50
C PHE A 255 -7.02 19.84 12.84
N SER A 256 -7.20 20.19 14.10
CA SER A 256 -7.10 21.57 14.58
C SER A 256 -5.79 21.80 15.31
N TYR A 257 -5.26 23.03 15.20
CA TYR A 257 -4.03 23.45 15.88
C TYR A 257 -2.77 22.66 15.49
N LEU A 258 -2.65 22.23 14.25
CA LEU A 258 -1.39 21.70 13.73
C LEU A 258 -0.33 22.78 13.68
N ALA A 259 0.89 22.49 14.09
CA ALA A 259 1.99 23.45 13.95
C ALA A 259 2.35 23.66 12.46
N SER A 260 2.82 24.85 12.11
CA SER A 260 3.20 25.15 10.72
C SER A 260 4.19 24.16 10.14
N ALA A 261 5.11 23.64 10.95
CA ALA A 261 6.11 22.67 10.52
C ALA A 261 5.50 21.29 10.21
N ASP A 262 4.44 20.89 10.92
CA ASP A 262 3.74 19.63 10.67
C ASP A 262 2.87 19.69 9.40
N VAL A 263 2.47 20.89 9.01
CA VAL A 263 1.58 21.06 7.84
C VAL A 263 2.38 21.34 6.58
N MET A 264 3.32 22.30 6.63
CA MET A 264 4.03 22.79 5.46
C MET A 264 5.53 22.50 5.55
N PRO A 265 6.16 22.06 4.45
CA PRO A 265 7.61 21.91 4.41
C PRO A 265 8.28 23.28 4.55
N ASN A 266 9.51 23.29 5.09
CA ASN A 266 10.29 24.53 5.27
C ASN A 266 10.54 25.25 3.94
N GLU A 267 10.73 24.47 2.87
CA GLU A 267 10.89 24.99 1.51
C GLU A 267 9.88 24.33 0.57
N TYR A 268 8.80 25.01 0.29
CA TYR A 268 7.70 24.47 -0.52
C TYR A 268 8.12 24.05 -1.94
N HIS A 269 9.10 24.69 -2.52
CA HIS A 269 9.53 24.44 -3.91
C HIS A 269 10.68 23.44 -4.05
N THR A 270 11.26 22.99 -2.95
CA THR A 270 12.40 22.08 -2.94
C THR A 270 12.07 20.90 -2.05
N TYR A 271 12.13 19.69 -2.60
CA TYR A 271 11.98 18.49 -1.77
C TYR A 271 13.09 18.43 -0.73
N GLN A 272 12.71 18.35 0.52
CA GLN A 272 13.60 18.22 1.67
C GLN A 272 13.39 16.84 2.30
N PRO A 273 14.33 15.90 2.16
CA PRO A 273 14.18 14.55 2.71
C PRO A 273 14.09 14.50 4.24
N THR A 274 14.41 15.60 4.90
CA THR A 274 14.40 15.71 6.37
C THR A 274 13.18 16.41 6.92
N ASP A 275 12.32 16.96 6.06
CA ASP A 275 11.10 17.65 6.48
C ASP A 275 9.96 16.66 6.55
N ASP A 276 9.43 16.46 7.74
CA ASP A 276 8.23 15.65 7.97
C ASP A 276 7.03 16.60 8.03
N SER A 277 6.30 16.73 6.92
CA SER A 277 5.12 17.59 6.85
C SER A 277 4.01 16.95 6.02
N PHE A 278 2.76 17.19 6.42
CA PHE A 278 1.61 16.61 5.73
C PHE A 278 1.55 17.00 4.24
N VAL A 279 1.82 18.27 3.91
CA VAL A 279 1.83 18.72 2.52
C VAL A 279 3.01 18.14 1.75
N GLY A 280 4.18 18.09 2.33
CA GLY A 280 5.40 17.57 1.68
C GLY A 280 5.34 16.07 1.45
N ASP A 281 5.00 15.32 2.46
CA ASP A 281 5.13 13.86 2.48
C ASP A 281 3.87 13.12 2.05
N VAL A 282 2.71 13.73 2.20
CA VAL A 282 1.45 13.09 1.81
C VAL A 282 0.84 13.78 0.59
N TRP A 283 0.42 15.04 0.72
CA TRP A 283 -0.38 15.70 -0.31
C TRP A 283 0.35 15.86 -1.66
N ASN A 284 1.61 16.28 -1.63
CA ASN A 284 2.40 16.45 -2.85
C ASN A 284 2.80 15.11 -3.46
N LYS A 285 3.10 14.09 -2.65
CA LYS A 285 3.52 12.77 -3.15
C LYS A 285 2.36 11.94 -3.68
N THR A 286 1.15 12.16 -3.17
CA THR A 286 -0.07 11.60 -3.76
C THR A 286 -0.56 12.39 -4.97
N ASN A 287 0.10 13.52 -5.29
CA ASN A 287 -0.34 14.45 -6.34
C ASN A 287 -1.82 14.87 -6.12
N GLY A 288 -2.12 15.28 -4.89
CA GLY A 288 -3.48 15.55 -4.44
C GLY A 288 -4.35 14.29 -4.48
N SER A 289 -5.45 14.33 -5.20
CA SER A 289 -6.38 13.20 -5.33
C SER A 289 -5.97 12.16 -6.39
N HIS A 290 -4.77 12.26 -6.98
CA HIS A 290 -4.43 11.45 -8.16
C HIS A 290 -3.92 10.05 -7.80
N ILE A 291 -3.00 9.93 -6.87
CA ILE A 291 -2.36 8.65 -6.51
C ILE A 291 -3.02 8.10 -5.25
N PRO A 292 -3.50 6.85 -5.27
CA PRO A 292 -3.98 6.17 -4.07
C PRO A 292 -2.86 5.94 -3.06
N PHE A 293 -3.25 5.78 -1.81
CA PHE A 293 -2.39 5.49 -0.67
C PHE A 293 -3.08 4.51 0.29
N ILE A 294 -2.35 3.99 1.27
CA ILE A 294 -2.96 3.22 2.35
C ILE A 294 -3.12 4.14 3.56
N LEU A 295 -4.31 4.18 4.13
CA LEU A 295 -4.61 4.89 5.36
C LEU A 295 -4.80 3.89 6.49
N SER A 296 -4.07 4.07 7.58
CA SER A 296 -4.41 3.52 8.88
C SER A 296 -5.16 4.57 9.69
N LEU A 297 -6.26 4.19 10.31
CA LEU A 297 -7.04 5.08 11.19
C LEU A 297 -6.41 5.24 12.56
N ASP A 298 -5.48 4.35 12.91
CA ASP A 298 -4.73 4.37 14.16
C ASP A 298 -3.33 3.83 13.94
N ASN A 299 -2.31 4.64 14.11
CA ASN A 299 -0.91 4.27 13.92
C ASN A 299 -0.39 3.25 14.97
N SER A 300 -1.16 2.98 16.02
CA SER A 300 -0.90 1.92 16.99
C SER A 300 -1.49 0.57 16.58
N SER A 301 -2.26 0.51 15.48
CA SER A 301 -2.91 -0.71 15.00
C SER A 301 -1.91 -1.55 14.23
N GLU A 302 -1.43 -2.61 14.87
CA GLU A 302 -0.45 -3.56 14.33
C GLU A 302 -0.85 -5.00 14.68
N GLY A 303 -0.54 -5.95 13.80
CA GLY A 303 -0.80 -7.37 13.99
C GLY A 303 -2.04 -7.91 13.29
N SER A 304 -2.53 -9.06 13.71
CA SER A 304 -3.56 -9.85 13.01
C SER A 304 -4.93 -9.17 12.86
N ASP A 305 -5.26 -8.24 13.74
CA ASP A 305 -6.57 -7.55 13.74
C ASP A 305 -6.50 -6.18 13.04
N ALA A 306 -5.32 -5.77 12.62
CA ALA A 306 -5.08 -4.45 12.03
C ALA A 306 -5.74 -4.26 10.65
N GLU A 307 -6.05 -5.33 9.93
CA GLU A 307 -6.67 -5.28 8.59
C GLU A 307 -7.95 -4.44 8.56
N SER A 308 -8.77 -4.50 9.62
CA SER A 308 -10.03 -3.75 9.68
C SER A 308 -9.86 -2.23 9.84
N GLU A 309 -8.67 -1.78 10.18
CA GLU A 309 -8.33 -0.38 10.44
C GLU A 309 -7.50 0.25 9.32
N HIS A 310 -7.17 -0.55 8.31
CA HIS A 310 -6.47 -0.10 7.11
C HIS A 310 -7.42 -0.06 5.92
N ILE A 311 -7.31 0.99 5.13
CA ILE A 311 -8.03 1.13 3.87
C ILE A 311 -7.08 1.53 2.75
N PHE A 312 -7.27 0.96 1.57
CA PHE A 312 -6.69 1.48 0.34
C PHE A 312 -7.58 2.60 -0.15
N ALA A 313 -7.04 3.80 -0.29
CA ALA A 313 -7.85 5.01 -0.37
C ALA A 313 -7.21 6.09 -1.24
N ARG A 314 -8.00 7.10 -1.52
CA ARG A 314 -7.62 8.29 -2.27
C ARG A 314 -8.22 9.52 -1.59
N PHE A 315 -7.60 10.69 -1.74
CA PHE A 315 -8.26 11.93 -1.35
C PHE A 315 -9.49 12.19 -2.23
N ASN A 316 -10.60 12.49 -1.60
CA ASN A 316 -11.87 12.84 -2.25
C ASN A 316 -12.04 14.36 -2.37
N GLN A 317 -10.92 15.08 -2.55
CA GLN A 317 -10.90 16.54 -2.69
C GLN A 317 -9.73 16.93 -3.59
N ASN A 318 -9.93 17.98 -4.39
CA ASN A 318 -8.90 18.49 -5.29
C ASN A 318 -8.13 19.68 -4.70
N THR A 319 -8.59 20.21 -3.57
CA THR A 319 -7.97 21.32 -2.84
C THR A 319 -7.75 20.92 -1.40
N LEU A 320 -6.59 21.29 -0.88
CA LEU A 320 -6.28 21.18 0.54
C LEU A 320 -6.46 22.56 1.17
N ASP A 321 -7.54 22.73 1.92
CA ASP A 321 -7.83 23.98 2.61
C ASP A 321 -7.15 23.99 3.98
N MET A 322 -6.37 25.03 4.23
CA MET A 322 -5.67 25.25 5.48
C MET A 322 -6.05 26.62 6.03
N THR A 323 -6.56 26.67 7.25
CA THR A 323 -6.99 27.92 7.90
C THR A 323 -6.12 28.23 9.09
N GLN A 324 -5.46 29.37 9.11
CA GLN A 324 -4.69 29.81 10.24
C GLN A 324 -5.62 30.20 11.40
N VAL A 325 -5.44 29.56 12.55
CA VAL A 325 -6.28 29.77 13.76
C VAL A 325 -5.53 30.48 14.88
N ALA A 326 -4.20 30.42 14.86
CA ALA A 326 -3.32 31.16 15.76
C ALA A 326 -1.96 31.37 15.07
N PRO A 327 -1.06 32.22 15.59
CA PRO A 327 0.28 32.32 15.06
C PRO A 327 0.98 30.97 15.02
N ASN A 328 1.38 30.53 13.81
CA ASN A 328 2.03 29.25 13.53
C ASN A 328 1.15 28.00 13.77
N TYR A 329 -0.17 28.14 13.89
CA TYR A 329 -1.10 27.01 14.03
C TYR A 329 -2.20 27.05 12.98
N TRP A 330 -2.49 25.89 12.43
CA TRP A 330 -3.39 25.70 11.29
C TRP A 330 -4.43 24.62 11.57
N ASP A 331 -5.63 24.84 11.04
CA ASP A 331 -6.65 23.80 10.90
C ASP A 331 -6.58 23.24 9.49
N VAL A 332 -6.62 21.91 9.37
CA VAL A 332 -6.60 21.19 8.09
C VAL A 332 -7.78 20.22 8.04
N GLY A 333 -8.53 20.22 6.95
CA GLY A 333 -9.60 19.28 6.67
C GLY A 333 -9.25 18.34 5.54
N VAL A 334 -9.49 17.03 5.72
CA VAL A 334 -9.29 16.01 4.68
C VAL A 334 -10.53 15.15 4.52
N SER A 335 -10.88 14.89 3.26
CA SER A 335 -11.90 13.92 2.86
C SER A 335 -11.22 12.79 2.10
N ILE A 336 -11.43 11.56 2.51
CA ILE A 336 -10.76 10.38 2.01
C ILE A 336 -11.81 9.34 1.65
N ILE A 337 -11.68 8.72 0.49
CA ILE A 337 -12.59 7.68 0.01
C ILE A 337 -11.82 6.40 -0.29
N GLU A 338 -12.40 5.26 0.07
CA GLU A 338 -11.86 3.93 -0.25
C GLU A 338 -11.82 3.71 -1.76
N GLU A 339 -10.73 3.12 -2.24
CA GLU A 339 -10.48 2.78 -3.64
C GLU A 339 -10.36 1.25 -3.79
N PHE A 340 -10.69 0.73 -5.00
CA PHE A 340 -10.62 -0.71 -5.31
C PHE A 340 -9.92 -0.98 -6.64
#